data_7c9fa18d374ac7dfc2c2d632d4b300be
#
_entry.id   7c9fa18d374ac7dfc2c2d632d4b300be
#
_cell.length_a   1.000
_cell.length_b   1.000
_cell.length_c   1.000
_cell.angle_alpha   90.00
_cell.angle_beta   90.00
_cell.angle_gamma   90.00
#
_symmetry.space_group_name_H-M   'P 1'
#
loop_
_entity.id
_entity.type
_entity.pdbx_description
1 polymer ?
#
loop_
_entity_poly.entity_id
_entity_poly.type
_entity_poly.pdbx_seq_one_letter_code
_entity_poly.pdbx_strand_id
1 'polypeptide(L)'
;MSNTSILKDMGSYKTTLLSALINSDDICELLFNKKPYDEDDVDNLVYTQIFPYLYIDETQTKVLTYLCFEVEIPRIPTGTIKDMKLIIWAYCHKDTMKYSKKGYSGTKVDILVDMVEGQLRESDKFGIGKLQLLSCTNFSPNNKYYGKQLVYNMPDFKISNR
;
A
#
# COMPACT_ATOMS: atom_id res chain seq x y z
N MET A 1 18.63 -2.66 -27.43
CA MET A 1 17.57 -3.12 -27.09
C MET A 1 17.41 -3.58 -25.77
N SER A 2 16.65 -3.33 -25.14
CA SER A 2 16.58 -3.74 -23.89
C SER A 2 15.69 -4.86 -23.75
N ASN A 3 16.13 -5.83 -23.11
CA ASN A 3 15.39 -6.90 -22.80
C ASN A 3 14.78 -6.68 -21.51
N THR A 4 13.76 -5.99 -21.41
CA THR A 4 13.07 -5.70 -20.17
C THR A 4 12.23 -6.89 -19.78
N SER A 5 12.49 -7.44 -18.65
CA SER A 5 11.70 -8.53 -18.12
C SER A 5 10.28 -8.04 -17.81
N ILE A 6 9.29 -8.82 -18.18
CA ILE A 6 7.90 -8.51 -17.88
C ILE A 6 7.68 -8.45 -16.37
N LEU A 7 8.38 -9.28 -15.62
CA LEU A 7 8.18 -9.37 -14.17
C LEU A 7 9.03 -8.41 -13.36
N LYS A 8 9.99 -7.75 -14.00
CA LYS A 8 10.89 -6.85 -13.28
C LYS A 8 10.16 -5.70 -12.60
N ASP A 9 9.08 -5.25 -13.19
CA ASP A 9 8.34 -4.11 -12.67
C ASP A 9 7.66 -4.39 -11.33
N MET A 10 7.41 -5.66 -11.01
CA MET A 10 6.78 -5.97 -9.73
C MET A 10 7.62 -5.43 -8.58
N GLY A 11 8.91 -5.73 -8.60
CA GLY A 11 9.80 -5.25 -7.54
C GLY A 11 10.04 -3.76 -7.59
N SER A 12 10.21 -3.20 -8.79
CA SER A 12 10.49 -1.77 -8.89
C SER A 12 9.28 -0.93 -8.47
N TYR A 13 8.07 -1.37 -8.76
CA TYR A 13 6.89 -0.65 -8.33
C TYR A 13 6.69 -0.76 -6.82
N LYS A 14 7.06 -1.89 -6.22
CA LYS A 14 7.02 -2.01 -4.77
C LYS A 14 7.96 -1.01 -4.11
N THR A 15 9.15 -0.83 -4.66
CA THR A 15 10.10 0.15 -4.14
C THR A 15 9.55 1.57 -4.27
N THR A 16 8.94 1.88 -5.41
CA THR A 16 8.34 3.19 -5.63
C THR A 16 7.19 3.44 -4.64
N LEU A 17 6.35 2.43 -4.43
CA LEU A 17 5.22 2.55 -3.51
C LEU A 17 5.71 2.73 -2.08
N LEU A 18 6.69 1.94 -1.66
CA LEU A 18 7.25 2.05 -0.33
C LEU A 18 7.75 3.46 -0.07
N SER A 19 8.49 4.01 -1.01
CA SER A 19 9.02 5.37 -0.91
C SER A 19 7.90 6.39 -0.80
N ALA A 20 6.84 6.24 -1.60
CA ALA A 20 5.70 7.16 -1.55
C ALA A 20 5.01 7.13 -0.20
N LEU A 21 4.85 5.95 0.39
CA LEU A 21 4.16 5.81 1.66
C LEU A 21 4.97 6.38 2.83
N ILE A 22 6.26 6.09 2.90
CA ILE A 22 7.08 6.58 4.01
C ILE A 22 7.38 8.08 3.90
N ASN A 23 7.17 8.67 2.74
CA ASN A 23 7.35 10.11 2.58
C ASN A 23 6.12 10.91 3.01
N SER A 24 5.05 10.24 3.40
CA SER A 24 3.85 10.93 3.89
C SER A 24 3.92 11.05 5.42
N ASP A 25 4.04 12.27 5.92
CA ASP A 25 4.06 12.50 7.36
C ASP A 25 2.77 12.04 8.02
N ASP A 26 1.64 12.25 7.36
CA ASP A 26 0.35 11.85 7.91
C ASP A 26 0.27 10.34 8.10
N ILE A 27 0.72 9.58 7.11
CA ILE A 27 0.71 8.12 7.20
C ILE A 27 1.65 7.65 8.31
N CYS A 28 2.87 8.19 8.37
CA CYS A 28 3.83 7.81 9.39
C CYS A 28 3.31 8.12 10.79
N GLU A 29 2.73 9.30 10.97
CA GLU A 29 2.17 9.69 12.27
C GLU A 29 1.06 8.74 12.71
N LEU A 30 0.19 8.37 11.79
CA LEU A 30 -0.89 7.44 12.09
C LEU A 30 -0.34 6.06 12.48
N LEU A 31 0.66 5.57 11.74
CA LEU A 31 1.23 4.26 12.02
C LEU A 31 1.96 4.24 13.36
N PHE A 32 2.68 5.31 13.69
CA PHE A 32 3.35 5.40 14.99
C PHE A 32 2.36 5.64 16.11
N ASN A 33 1.25 6.29 15.81
CA ASN A 33 0.25 6.74 16.78
C ASN A 33 0.89 7.71 17.78
N LYS A 34 1.87 8.47 17.37
CA LYS A 34 2.57 9.45 18.21
C LYS A 34 3.28 10.50 17.37
N LYS A 35 3.63 11.60 18.03
CA LYS A 35 4.53 12.64 17.56
C LYS A 35 5.39 13.09 18.72
N PRO A 36 6.64 13.47 18.49
CA PRO A 36 7.36 13.48 17.23
C PRO A 36 7.98 12.12 16.92
N TYR A 37 8.47 11.98 15.71
CA TYR A 37 9.25 10.82 15.30
C TYR A 37 10.41 11.33 14.43
N ASP A 38 11.47 10.53 14.30
CA ASP A 38 12.63 10.90 13.49
C ASP A 38 12.82 9.97 12.30
N GLU A 39 13.89 10.20 11.53
CA GLU A 39 14.14 9.40 10.33
C GLU A 39 14.40 7.93 10.66
N ASP A 40 15.07 7.65 11.79
CA ASP A 40 15.31 6.27 12.18
C ASP A 40 14.00 5.56 12.49
N ASP A 41 13.05 6.27 13.10
CA ASP A 41 11.73 5.70 13.36
C ASP A 41 11.05 5.34 12.04
N VAL A 42 11.13 6.23 11.04
CA VAL A 42 10.51 5.99 9.75
C VAL A 42 11.13 4.77 9.07
N ASP A 43 12.46 4.65 9.10
CA ASP A 43 13.13 3.50 8.52
C ASP A 43 12.70 2.20 9.19
N ASN A 44 12.44 2.26 10.48
CA ASN A 44 12.02 1.09 11.24
C ASN A 44 10.57 0.66 10.98
N LEU A 45 9.78 1.47 10.27
CA LEU A 45 8.42 1.06 9.88
C LEU A 45 8.47 -0.07 8.85
N VAL A 46 9.51 -0.09 8.02
CA VAL A 46 9.62 -1.10 6.96
C VAL A 46 9.90 -2.46 7.61
N TYR A 47 9.06 -3.43 7.26
CA TYR A 47 9.10 -4.78 7.82
C TYR A 47 8.73 -4.88 9.31
N THR A 48 8.15 -3.82 9.86
CA THR A 48 7.51 -3.90 11.18
C THR A 48 6.04 -3.52 11.11
N GLN A 49 5.69 -2.51 10.33
CA GLN A 49 4.32 -2.08 10.13
C GLN A 49 3.98 -1.84 8.66
N ILE A 50 4.98 -1.65 7.79
CA ILE A 50 4.80 -1.55 6.35
C ILE A 50 5.50 -2.73 5.71
N PHE A 51 4.74 -3.53 4.96
CA PHE A 51 5.28 -4.74 4.33
C PHE A 51 4.97 -4.79 2.84
N PRO A 52 5.97 -5.14 2.00
CA PRO A 52 5.75 -5.31 0.56
C PRO A 52 5.14 -6.68 0.22
N TYR A 53 4.35 -7.22 1.11
CA TYR A 53 3.56 -8.42 0.95
C TYR A 53 2.56 -8.48 2.10
N LEU A 54 1.55 -9.30 2.02
CA LEU A 54 0.57 -9.40 3.09
C LEU A 54 1.20 -10.10 4.30
N TYR A 55 1.28 -9.38 5.39
CA TYR A 55 1.78 -9.89 6.67
C TYR A 55 0.66 -9.87 7.69
N ILE A 56 0.49 -10.94 8.41
CA ILE A 56 -0.50 -11.04 9.47
C ILE A 56 0.22 -11.57 10.72
N ASP A 57 0.06 -10.85 11.83
CA ASP A 57 0.63 -11.29 13.10
C ASP A 57 -0.11 -12.53 13.57
N GLU A 58 0.54 -13.68 13.48
CA GLU A 58 -0.08 -14.94 13.83
C GLU A 58 -0.41 -15.06 15.30
N THR A 59 0.35 -14.38 16.14
CA THR A 59 0.10 -14.41 17.58
C THR A 59 -1.08 -13.54 17.98
N GLN A 60 -1.47 -12.60 17.12
CA GLN A 60 -2.56 -11.65 17.37
C GLN A 60 -2.37 -10.87 18.67
N THR A 61 -1.13 -10.63 19.06
CA THR A 61 -0.84 -9.96 20.32
C THR A 61 -0.39 -8.52 20.15
N LYS A 62 0.11 -8.16 18.96
CA LYS A 62 0.62 -6.80 18.74
C LYS A 62 -0.51 -5.83 18.42
N VAL A 63 -0.63 -4.80 19.25
CA VAL A 63 -1.67 -3.78 19.07
C VAL A 63 -1.09 -2.69 18.17
N LEU A 64 -0.92 -3.02 16.90
CA LEU A 64 -0.30 -2.14 15.90
C LEU A 64 -1.21 -1.97 14.69
N THR A 65 -0.84 -0.99 13.87
CA THR A 65 -1.47 -0.74 12.58
C THR A 65 -0.51 -1.16 11.49
N TYR A 66 -1.03 -1.86 10.51
CA TYR A 66 -0.22 -2.42 9.41
C TYR A 66 -0.68 -1.89 8.06
N LEU A 67 0.28 -1.72 7.18
CA LEU A 67 0.04 -1.31 5.81
C LEU A 67 0.85 -2.26 4.93
N CYS A 68 0.16 -3.13 4.23
CA CYS A 68 0.79 -4.14 3.38
C CYS A 68 0.38 -3.92 1.94
N PHE A 69 1.21 -4.35 1.01
CA PHE A 69 0.86 -4.20 -0.39
C PHE A 69 1.47 -5.30 -1.25
N GLU A 70 0.90 -5.50 -2.41
CA GLU A 70 1.36 -6.49 -3.37
C GLU A 70 1.08 -6.00 -4.78
N VAL A 71 1.98 -6.30 -5.69
CA VAL A 71 1.80 -6.03 -7.11
C VAL A 71 1.59 -7.37 -7.80
N GLU A 72 0.50 -7.48 -8.54
CA GLU A 72 0.16 -8.72 -9.23
C GLU A 72 0.05 -8.50 -10.72
N ILE A 73 0.35 -9.51 -11.48
CA ILE A 73 0.15 -9.52 -12.92
C ILE A 73 -0.79 -10.68 -13.21
N PRO A 74 -2.11 -10.45 -13.08
CA PRO A 74 -3.08 -11.55 -13.25
C PRO A 74 -3.18 -12.04 -14.68
N ARG A 75 -2.76 -11.24 -15.65
CA ARG A 75 -2.87 -11.63 -17.05
C ARG A 75 -1.83 -10.94 -17.90
N ILE A 76 -1.28 -11.68 -18.85
CA ILE A 76 -0.33 -11.17 -19.82
C ILE A 76 -0.91 -11.43 -21.21
N PRO A 77 -1.69 -10.49 -21.76
CA PRO A 77 -2.36 -10.72 -23.04
C PRO A 77 -1.41 -10.91 -24.21
N THR A 78 -0.27 -10.20 -24.20
CA THR A 78 0.73 -10.33 -25.25
C THR A 78 2.12 -10.19 -24.62
N GLY A 79 3.14 -10.37 -25.41
CA GLY A 79 4.52 -10.20 -24.90
C GLY A 79 4.88 -8.76 -24.56
N THR A 80 4.04 -7.80 -24.92
CA THR A 80 4.34 -6.38 -24.69
C THR A 80 3.34 -5.70 -23.76
N ILE A 81 2.24 -6.36 -23.45
CA ILE A 81 1.18 -5.78 -22.63
C ILE A 81 0.90 -6.72 -21.48
N LYS A 82 0.76 -6.16 -20.30
CA LYS A 82 0.36 -6.93 -19.13
C LYS A 82 -0.65 -6.14 -18.32
N ASP A 83 -1.57 -6.86 -17.71
CA ASP A 83 -2.50 -6.27 -16.76
C ASP A 83 -1.84 -6.34 -15.39
N MET A 84 -1.77 -5.23 -14.71
CA MET A 84 -1.17 -5.17 -13.40
C MET A 84 -2.18 -4.64 -12.38
N LYS A 85 -2.09 -5.16 -11.19
CA LYS A 85 -2.91 -4.72 -10.07
C LYS A 85 -2.01 -4.40 -8.89
N LEU A 86 -2.36 -3.33 -8.20
CA LEU A 86 -1.76 -3.01 -6.92
C LEU A 86 -2.82 -3.26 -5.86
N ILE A 87 -2.49 -4.07 -4.88
CA ILE A 87 -3.40 -4.38 -3.78
C ILE A 87 -2.76 -3.84 -2.51
N ILE A 88 -3.54 -3.09 -1.74
CA ILE A 88 -3.07 -2.54 -0.47
C ILE A 88 -4.02 -2.99 0.62
N TRP A 89 -3.48 -3.50 1.71
CA TRP A 89 -4.24 -3.88 2.89
C TRP A 89 -3.84 -2.96 4.02
N ALA A 90 -4.81 -2.25 4.58
CA ALA A 90 -4.60 -1.38 5.73
C ALA A 90 -5.45 -1.95 6.86
N TYR A 91 -4.83 -2.41 7.92
CA TYR A 91 -5.57 -2.99 9.04
C TYR A 91 -4.85 -2.75 10.35
N CYS A 92 -5.59 -2.83 11.44
CA CYS A 92 -5.00 -2.67 12.75
C CYS A 92 -5.73 -3.54 13.77
N HIS A 93 -5.07 -3.73 14.90
CA HIS A 93 -5.70 -4.41 16.03
C HIS A 93 -6.88 -3.58 16.50
N LYS A 94 -7.97 -4.23 16.84
CA LYS A 94 -9.20 -3.52 17.24
C LYS A 94 -9.00 -2.59 18.43
N ASP A 95 -8.05 -2.90 19.30
CA ASP A 95 -7.78 -2.07 20.48
C ASP A 95 -7.12 -0.74 20.14
N THR A 96 -6.60 -0.56 18.92
CA THR A 96 -6.02 0.71 18.50
C THR A 96 -6.83 1.37 17.37
N MET A 97 -8.09 0.96 17.20
CA MET A 97 -8.92 1.46 16.10
C MET A 97 -9.32 2.93 16.25
N LYS A 98 -9.37 3.42 17.47
CA LYS A 98 -9.80 4.79 17.73
C LYS A 98 -8.69 5.77 17.38
N TYR A 99 -8.98 6.72 16.51
CA TYR A 99 -8.00 7.71 16.08
C TYR A 99 -8.75 8.93 15.55
N SER A 100 -8.17 10.10 15.70
CA SER A 100 -8.74 11.28 15.09
C SER A 100 -7.64 12.20 14.62
N LYS A 101 -7.89 12.87 13.50
CA LYS A 101 -6.99 13.86 12.96
C LYS A 101 -7.83 14.87 12.19
N LYS A 102 -7.51 16.15 12.37
CA LYS A 102 -8.25 17.22 11.71
C LYS A 102 -8.22 17.02 10.19
N GLY A 103 -9.37 17.11 9.57
CA GLY A 103 -9.51 16.92 8.13
C GLY A 103 -9.89 15.51 7.72
N TYR A 104 -9.98 14.59 8.68
CA TYR A 104 -10.31 13.19 8.40
C TYR A 104 -11.44 12.72 9.30
N SER A 105 -12.15 11.70 8.88
CA SER A 105 -13.29 11.16 9.63
C SER A 105 -13.30 9.64 9.60
N GLY A 106 -13.87 9.04 10.62
CA GLY A 106 -14.07 7.59 10.68
C GLY A 106 -13.10 6.91 11.62
N THR A 107 -12.96 5.60 11.45
CA THR A 107 -12.04 4.81 12.25
C THR A 107 -10.61 5.05 11.79
N LYS A 108 -9.66 4.53 12.55
CA LYS A 108 -8.25 4.65 12.18
C LYS A 108 -7.99 4.10 10.78
N VAL A 109 -8.62 2.99 10.43
CA VAL A 109 -8.44 2.38 9.12
C VAL A 109 -9.08 3.22 8.02
N ASP A 110 -10.27 3.78 8.28
CA ASP A 110 -10.90 4.69 7.31
C ASP A 110 -9.98 5.85 7.00
N ILE A 111 -9.38 6.42 8.03
CA ILE A 111 -8.47 7.56 7.88
C ILE A 111 -7.20 7.13 7.14
N LEU A 112 -6.66 5.98 7.48
CA LEU A 112 -5.44 5.49 6.84
C LEU A 112 -5.65 5.26 5.34
N VAL A 113 -6.76 4.62 4.94
CA VAL A 113 -6.99 4.39 3.51
C VAL A 113 -7.22 5.71 2.76
N ASP A 114 -7.83 6.70 3.41
CA ASP A 114 -7.99 8.02 2.81
C ASP A 114 -6.62 8.68 2.59
N MET A 115 -5.73 8.58 3.56
CA MET A 115 -4.37 9.12 3.43
C MET A 115 -3.59 8.42 2.31
N VAL A 116 -3.71 7.10 2.23
CA VAL A 116 -3.02 6.31 1.20
C VAL A 116 -3.55 6.69 -0.18
N GLU A 117 -4.87 6.74 -0.31
CA GLU A 117 -5.48 7.08 -1.59
C GLU A 117 -5.10 8.50 -2.02
N GLY A 118 -5.06 9.43 -1.07
CA GLY A 118 -4.62 10.80 -1.37
C GLY A 118 -3.17 10.87 -1.84
N GLN A 119 -2.30 10.03 -1.26
CA GLN A 119 -0.90 10.00 -1.63
C GLN A 119 -0.69 9.38 -3.03
N LEU A 120 -1.56 8.47 -3.43
CA LEU A 120 -1.43 7.75 -4.69
C LEU A 120 -2.32 8.27 -5.80
N ARG A 121 -3.27 9.15 -5.47
CA ARG A 121 -4.25 9.63 -6.43
C ARG A 121 -3.57 10.23 -7.65
N GLU A 122 -3.96 9.73 -8.80
CA GLU A 122 -3.43 10.22 -10.06
C GLU A 122 -1.91 10.17 -10.18
N SER A 123 -1.27 9.27 -9.46
CA SER A 123 0.17 9.10 -9.60
C SER A 123 0.48 8.47 -10.95
N ASP A 124 1.46 9.00 -11.66
CA ASP A 124 1.89 8.48 -12.94
C ASP A 124 3.24 7.75 -12.83
N LYS A 125 3.64 7.40 -11.62
CA LYS A 125 4.92 6.74 -11.38
C LYS A 125 4.88 5.24 -11.62
N PHE A 126 3.68 4.67 -11.83
CA PHE A 126 3.48 3.24 -11.89
C PHE A 126 3.11 2.72 -13.28
N GLY A 127 3.73 3.24 -14.31
CA GLY A 127 3.48 2.79 -15.67
C GLY A 127 3.03 3.93 -16.56
N ILE A 128 2.32 3.59 -17.63
CA ILE A 128 1.84 4.58 -18.56
C ILE A 128 0.43 4.99 -18.13
N GLY A 129 0.28 6.11 -17.57
CA GLY A 129 -0.99 6.56 -17.07
C GLY A 129 -1.01 6.56 -15.55
N LYS A 130 -2.17 6.79 -14.99
CA LYS A 130 -2.32 6.99 -13.56
C LYS A 130 -2.96 5.79 -12.90
N LEU A 131 -2.64 5.61 -11.62
CA LEU A 131 -3.28 4.58 -10.83
C LEU A 131 -4.78 4.86 -10.75
N GLN A 132 -5.56 3.81 -10.88
CA GLN A 132 -7.00 3.91 -10.87
C GLN A 132 -7.55 3.02 -9.77
N LEU A 133 -8.15 3.62 -8.77
CA LEU A 133 -8.76 2.87 -7.67
C LEU A 133 -9.99 2.14 -8.19
N LEU A 134 -10.01 0.84 -8.04
CA LEU A 134 -11.12 0.00 -8.48
C LEU A 134 -12.06 -0.37 -7.35
N SER A 135 -11.54 -0.58 -6.15
CA SER A 135 -12.39 -1.00 -5.04
C SER A 135 -11.73 -0.72 -3.70
N CYS A 136 -12.56 -0.61 -2.68
CA CYS A 136 -12.14 -0.53 -1.29
C CYS A 136 -13.15 -1.37 -0.51
N THR A 137 -12.72 -2.50 -0.02
CA THR A 137 -13.60 -3.46 0.65
C THR A 137 -13.09 -3.80 2.04
N ASN A 138 -13.95 -4.39 2.86
CA ASN A 138 -13.56 -4.77 4.20
C ASN A 138 -12.57 -5.94 4.18
N PHE A 139 -11.66 -5.94 5.15
CA PHE A 139 -10.65 -6.98 5.28
C PHE A 139 -10.49 -7.30 6.76
N SER A 140 -10.75 -8.55 7.14
CA SER A 140 -10.58 -9.00 8.52
C SER A 140 -9.76 -10.27 8.50
N PRO A 141 -8.44 -10.17 8.67
CA PRO A 141 -7.59 -11.37 8.59
C PRO A 141 -7.84 -12.35 9.73
N ASN A 142 -8.31 -11.85 10.88
CA ASN A 142 -8.68 -12.70 12.01
C ASN A 142 -9.58 -11.92 12.97
N ASN A 143 -9.86 -12.49 14.14
CA ASN A 143 -10.79 -11.90 15.09
C ASN A 143 -10.32 -10.61 15.74
N LYS A 144 -9.02 -10.43 15.83
CA LYS A 144 -8.43 -9.28 16.54
C LYS A 144 -8.14 -8.09 15.62
N TYR A 145 -8.07 -8.32 14.32
CA TYR A 145 -7.70 -7.28 13.36
C TYR A 145 -8.83 -6.99 12.39
N TYR A 146 -8.91 -5.74 12.01
CA TYR A 146 -9.92 -5.29 11.06
C TYR A 146 -9.34 -4.19 10.19
N GLY A 147 -9.71 -4.19 8.93
CA GLY A 147 -9.22 -3.18 8.01
C GLY A 147 -9.94 -3.13 6.69
N LYS A 148 -9.21 -2.65 5.70
CA LYS A 148 -9.71 -2.45 4.35
C LYS A 148 -8.70 -2.94 3.34
N GLN A 149 -9.21 -3.34 2.19
CA GLN A 149 -8.39 -3.73 1.05
C GLN A 149 -8.68 -2.79 -0.11
N LEU A 150 -7.65 -2.16 -0.63
CA LEU A 150 -7.74 -1.30 -1.80
C LEU A 150 -7.19 -2.06 -3.00
N VAL A 151 -7.87 -1.99 -4.13
CA VAL A 151 -7.36 -2.58 -5.38
C VAL A 151 -7.27 -1.47 -6.40
N TYR A 152 -6.08 -1.31 -6.97
CA TYR A 152 -5.82 -0.34 -8.03
C TYR A 152 -5.50 -1.06 -9.32
N ASN A 153 -5.91 -0.46 -10.42
CA ASN A 153 -5.45 -0.88 -11.73
C ASN A 153 -4.20 -0.07 -12.06
N MET A 154 -3.17 -0.75 -12.54
CA MET A 154 -1.92 -0.11 -12.94
C MET A 154 -1.79 -0.27 -14.45
N PRO A 155 -2.25 0.72 -15.24
CA PRO A 155 -2.11 0.63 -16.67
C PRO A 155 -0.63 0.61 -17.03
N ASP A 156 -0.16 -0.47 -17.60
CA ASP A 156 1.25 -0.61 -17.92
C ASP A 156 1.40 -1.26 -19.28
N PHE A 157 1.94 -0.49 -20.21
CA PHE A 157 2.26 -1.00 -21.52
C PHE A 157 3.77 -1.01 -21.64
N LYS A 158 4.33 -2.19 -21.80
CA LYS A 158 5.75 -2.31 -22.09
C LYS A 158 5.89 -2.66 -23.54
N ILE A 159 6.41 -1.75 -24.32
CA ILE A 159 6.67 -2.02 -25.69
C ILE A 159 8.08 -2.53 -25.79
N SER A 160 8.21 -3.80 -26.06
CA SER A 160 9.52 -4.38 -26.15
C SER A 160 10.15 -3.93 -27.43
N ASN A 161 11.36 -3.82 -27.39
CA ASN A 161 12.14 -3.48 -28.47
C ASN A 161 11.72 -2.40 -29.28
N ARG A 162 11.86 -1.42 -28.81
CA ARG A 162 11.73 -0.32 -29.59
C ARG A 162 13.00 0.23 -29.86
#